data_b28f431afcaf7caebaf40be9d1c26edb
#
_entry.id   b28f431afcaf7caebaf40be9d1c26edb
#
_cell.length_a   1.000
_cell.length_b   1.000
_cell.length_c   1.000
_cell.angle_alpha   90.00
_cell.angle_beta   90.00
_cell.angle_gamma   90.00
#
_symmetry.space_group_name_H-M   'P 1'
#
loop_
_entity.id
_entity.type
_entity.pdbx_description
1 polymer ?
#
loop_
_entity_poly.entity_id
_entity_poly.type
_entity_poly.pdbx_seq_one_letter_code
_entity_poly.pdbx_strand_id
1 'polypeptide(L)'
;MKRGGGCGAQSVRVISSSSIASGEDETMTDTTSAAAPSSWSARLTPAHWRVLTAAFFGWVFDGYETYALITVIGPAMAALLPASERGHIHAAAGLAIAITLLGWAAGGTVGGIAADYIGRKRMLLISVVGYSLFTGLTAFSTSVGMLVAFRFLTGLFLGSEWSTGNSLLAETWPNEARPKGAGFLQSGFGFGAFLAAAVWYLLRPLGPDAWRAMFLVGVLPGFLVLFLRRRIDDSEAWARAVREKRWAVTENSGRLSLSARPFTLFQLFADPEGRRRTVLACLMSISTTMGWWGIATWIPGFVGGFAAHHGLHGPYWASVAGLVYTAGAVVGYLVSGFLADWMGRRRYLVFLFVGGLVMTPAVYLWSHSLATLLFASWLNGFWTLGAFSWYAIYLPELFATNVRGTASAFVFNASRFIAFLGPLMAGELIGALGGLAHVALAFSVIYVIGLVVAPFMPETKGQPLPQ
;
A
#
# COMPACT_ATOMS: atom_id res chain seq x y z
N MET A 1 -20.20 70.21 -38.56
CA MET A 1 -19.91 71.17 -37.47
C MET A 1 -18.87 70.53 -36.56
N LYS A 2 -17.68 71.07 -36.63
CA LYS A 2 -16.75 71.57 -35.63
C LYS A 2 -16.31 70.57 -34.56
N ARG A 3 -15.05 70.13 -34.68
CA ARG A 3 -13.82 70.53 -33.95
C ARG A 3 -13.73 69.74 -32.62
N GLY A 4 -12.64 69.23 -32.18
CA GLY A 4 -11.23 69.28 -32.52
C GLY A 4 -10.41 68.84 -31.34
N GLY A 5 -9.22 68.35 -31.59
CA GLY A 5 -8.00 68.54 -30.87
C GLY A 5 -7.80 67.59 -29.65
N GLY A 6 -6.67 67.04 -29.35
CA GLY A 6 -5.34 67.39 -29.75
C GLY A 6 -4.34 66.33 -29.25
N CYS A 7 -3.25 66.29 -29.92
CA CYS A 7 -2.04 65.54 -29.82
C CYS A 7 -1.26 65.79 -28.52
N GLY A 8 -0.57 64.78 -28.02
CA GLY A 8 0.40 64.91 -26.92
C GLY A 8 1.42 63.78 -26.96
N ALA A 9 2.34 63.84 -27.91
CA ALA A 9 3.54 63.01 -27.91
C ALA A 9 4.54 63.58 -26.89
N GLN A 10 5.02 62.74 -25.96
CA GLN A 10 6.22 63.06 -25.19
C GLN A 10 7.36 62.15 -25.55
N SER A 11 8.38 62.79 -25.97
CA SER A 11 9.66 62.36 -26.48
C SER A 11 10.51 61.61 -25.43
N VAL A 12 11.07 60.50 -25.86
CA VAL A 12 12.19 59.83 -25.22
C VAL A 12 13.46 60.61 -25.47
N ARG A 13 14.13 61.08 -24.43
CA ARG A 13 15.50 61.59 -24.48
C ARG A 13 16.48 60.45 -24.33
N VAL A 14 17.25 60.22 -25.39
CA VAL A 14 18.51 59.50 -25.37
C VAL A 14 19.56 60.44 -24.80
N ILE A 15 20.23 60.10 -23.74
CA ILE A 15 21.46 60.74 -23.30
C ILE A 15 22.58 59.74 -23.44
N SER A 16 23.43 60.01 -24.44
CA SER A 16 24.77 59.45 -24.56
C SER A 16 25.73 60.32 -23.75
N SER A 17 26.54 59.72 -22.90
CA SER A 17 27.82 60.32 -22.53
C SER A 17 28.81 59.23 -22.14
N SER A 18 29.85 59.14 -22.90
CA SER A 18 31.10 58.50 -22.66
C SER A 18 31.83 59.17 -21.48
N SER A 19 32.40 58.43 -20.55
CA SER A 19 33.65 58.78 -19.90
C SER A 19 34.35 57.56 -19.29
N ILE A 20 35.61 57.59 -19.47
CA ILE A 20 36.74 56.67 -19.35
C ILE A 20 37.13 56.42 -17.90
N ALA A 21 37.46 55.17 -17.63
CA ALA A 21 38.51 54.64 -16.75
C ALA A 21 38.53 55.00 -15.24
N SER A 22 38.32 54.02 -14.45
CA SER A 22 39.27 53.62 -13.37
C SER A 22 39.00 52.18 -12.96
N GLY A 23 40.03 51.35 -13.00
CA GLY A 23 39.98 49.95 -12.64
C GLY A 23 39.78 49.80 -11.12
N GLU A 24 38.77 49.09 -10.75
CA GLU A 24 38.72 48.39 -9.45
C GLU A 24 38.35 46.96 -9.77
N ASP A 25 39.24 46.09 -9.32
CA ASP A 25 39.16 44.65 -9.37
C ASP A 25 37.92 44.20 -8.56
N GLU A 26 36.75 44.08 -9.20
CA GLU A 26 35.64 43.36 -8.62
C GLU A 26 36.00 41.87 -8.66
N THR A 27 36.55 41.38 -7.57
CA THR A 27 36.59 39.95 -7.26
C THR A 27 35.20 39.41 -7.41
N MET A 28 34.94 38.75 -8.55
CA MET A 28 33.81 37.86 -8.73
C MET A 28 33.88 36.86 -7.58
N THR A 29 33.06 37.07 -6.54
CA THR A 29 32.75 36.04 -5.56
C THR A 29 32.04 34.94 -6.34
N ASP A 30 32.84 33.94 -6.65
CA ASP A 30 32.40 32.64 -7.13
C ASP A 30 31.37 32.14 -6.12
N THR A 31 30.08 32.33 -6.43
CA THR A 31 29.03 31.67 -5.69
C THR A 31 29.19 30.20 -6.01
N THR A 32 30.03 29.54 -5.22
CA THR A 32 30.15 28.09 -5.20
C THR A 32 28.73 27.53 -5.12
N SER A 33 28.25 27.09 -6.27
CA SER A 33 27.08 26.24 -6.39
C SER A 33 27.26 25.12 -5.35
N ALA A 34 26.51 25.18 -4.26
CA ALA A 34 26.56 24.15 -3.24
C ALA A 34 26.26 22.82 -3.94
N ALA A 35 27.30 22.01 -4.09
CA ALA A 35 27.19 20.71 -4.73
C ALA A 35 26.02 19.98 -4.12
N ALA A 36 25.09 19.53 -4.95
CA ALA A 36 23.93 18.76 -4.49
C ALA A 36 24.43 17.62 -3.62
N PRO A 37 23.84 17.39 -2.43
CA PRO A 37 24.32 16.38 -1.52
C PRO A 37 24.42 15.03 -2.22
N SER A 38 25.60 14.42 -2.17
CA SER A 38 25.95 13.17 -2.89
C SER A 38 25.13 11.95 -2.46
N SER A 39 24.36 12.06 -1.38
CA SER A 39 23.53 10.99 -0.80
C SER A 39 22.06 11.43 -0.70
N TRP A 40 21.16 10.53 -1.14
CA TRP A 40 19.70 10.72 -1.01
C TRP A 40 19.23 10.96 0.45
N SER A 41 20.01 10.46 1.42
CA SER A 41 19.72 10.59 2.86
C SER A 41 20.22 11.88 3.49
N ALA A 42 21.05 12.67 2.80
CA ALA A 42 21.68 13.86 3.38
C ALA A 42 20.71 14.97 3.80
N ARG A 43 19.49 14.98 3.23
CA ARG A 43 18.43 15.94 3.57
C ARG A 43 17.42 15.40 4.59
N LEU A 44 17.61 14.17 5.07
CA LEU A 44 16.70 13.58 6.05
C LEU A 44 16.98 14.11 7.45
N THR A 45 15.92 14.55 8.11
CA THR A 45 15.93 15.03 9.50
C THR A 45 15.37 13.98 10.46
N PRO A 46 15.59 14.11 11.78
CA PRO A 46 14.95 13.22 12.76
C PRO A 46 13.41 13.20 12.68
N ALA A 47 12.78 14.28 12.19
CA ALA A 47 11.35 14.33 11.98
C ALA A 47 10.90 13.35 10.88
N HIS A 48 11.62 13.29 9.76
CA HIS A 48 11.33 12.33 8.68
C HIS A 48 11.42 10.88 9.17
N TRP A 49 12.47 10.55 9.95
CA TRP A 49 12.62 9.21 10.52
C TRP A 49 11.53 8.86 11.53
N ARG A 50 11.03 9.81 12.32
CA ARG A 50 9.89 9.58 13.22
C ARG A 50 8.62 9.23 12.45
N VAL A 51 8.34 9.94 11.36
CA VAL A 51 7.19 9.65 10.49
C VAL A 51 7.32 8.25 9.87
N LEU A 52 8.49 7.94 9.27
CA LEU A 52 8.73 6.61 8.72
C LEU A 52 8.58 5.52 9.76
N THR A 53 9.21 5.66 10.93
CA THR A 53 9.17 4.66 12.01
C THR A 53 7.74 4.37 12.45
N ALA A 54 6.93 5.40 12.66
CA ALA A 54 5.55 5.21 13.10
C ALA A 54 4.67 4.58 12.01
N ALA A 55 4.82 5.01 10.75
CA ALA A 55 4.10 4.41 9.64
C ALA A 55 4.57 2.96 9.37
N PHE A 56 5.87 2.70 9.49
CA PHE A 56 6.46 1.37 9.33
C PHE A 56 5.94 0.39 10.39
N PHE A 57 5.98 0.75 11.67
CA PHE A 57 5.43 -0.14 12.71
C PHE A 57 3.93 -0.34 12.58
N GLY A 58 3.19 0.69 12.17
CA GLY A 58 1.79 0.50 11.81
C GLY A 58 1.61 -0.59 10.77
N TRP A 59 2.38 -0.51 9.69
CA TRP A 59 2.30 -1.47 8.60
C TRP A 59 2.84 -2.86 8.98
N VAL A 60 3.80 -2.96 9.92
CA VAL A 60 4.21 -4.24 10.52
C VAL A 60 3.01 -4.90 11.19
N PHE A 61 2.19 -4.13 11.89
CA PHE A 61 1.04 -4.72 12.60
C PHE A 61 -0.11 -5.09 11.68
N ASP A 62 -0.31 -4.34 10.59
CA ASP A 62 -1.25 -4.74 9.54
C ASP A 62 -0.82 -6.08 8.89
N GLY A 63 0.47 -6.23 8.64
CA GLY A 63 1.05 -7.49 8.16
C GLY A 63 0.88 -8.63 9.16
N TYR A 64 1.14 -8.37 10.45
CA TYR A 64 0.92 -9.34 11.53
C TYR A 64 -0.55 -9.78 11.57
N GLU A 65 -1.50 -8.85 11.63
CA GLU A 65 -2.93 -9.13 11.69
C GLU A 65 -3.43 -9.98 10.53
N THR A 66 -2.99 -9.63 9.32
CA THR A 66 -3.38 -10.34 8.10
C THR A 66 -2.87 -11.79 8.13
N TYR A 67 -1.61 -11.98 8.46
CA TYR A 67 -0.99 -13.31 8.47
C TYR A 67 -1.37 -14.12 9.72
N ALA A 68 -1.65 -13.46 10.84
CA ALA A 68 -2.22 -14.13 12.02
C ALA A 68 -3.55 -14.79 11.65
N LEU A 69 -4.47 -14.03 11.02
CA LEU A 69 -5.74 -14.59 10.56
C LEU A 69 -5.52 -15.79 9.62
N ILE A 70 -4.74 -15.62 8.54
CA ILE A 70 -4.49 -16.68 7.54
C ILE A 70 -3.92 -17.93 8.22
N THR A 71 -3.02 -17.74 9.17
CA THR A 71 -2.32 -18.85 9.85
C THR A 71 -3.22 -19.64 10.79
N VAL A 72 -4.10 -18.96 11.55
CA VAL A 72 -4.88 -19.61 12.62
C VAL A 72 -6.34 -19.84 12.27
N ILE A 73 -6.82 -19.42 11.09
CA ILE A 73 -8.23 -19.53 10.76
C ILE A 73 -8.72 -20.98 10.71
N GLY A 74 -7.89 -21.91 10.20
CA GLY A 74 -8.20 -23.35 10.21
C GLY A 74 -8.38 -23.90 11.63
N PRO A 75 -7.39 -23.77 12.53
CA PRO A 75 -7.52 -24.12 13.93
C PRO A 75 -8.72 -23.45 14.64
N ALA A 76 -8.97 -22.16 14.38
CA ALA A 76 -10.11 -21.44 14.94
C ALA A 76 -11.46 -22.03 14.48
N MET A 77 -11.60 -22.32 13.19
CA MET A 77 -12.82 -22.96 12.66
C MET A 77 -12.99 -24.38 13.21
N ALA A 78 -11.92 -25.14 13.34
CA ALA A 78 -11.96 -26.48 13.94
C ALA A 78 -12.42 -26.46 15.42
N ALA A 79 -12.10 -25.39 16.15
CA ALA A 79 -12.51 -25.20 17.53
C ALA A 79 -13.96 -24.67 17.67
N LEU A 80 -14.42 -23.83 16.73
CA LEU A 80 -15.71 -23.15 16.82
C LEU A 80 -16.86 -23.89 16.13
N LEU A 81 -16.57 -24.75 15.14
CA LEU A 81 -17.58 -25.52 14.43
C LEU A 81 -18.00 -26.77 15.23
N PRO A 82 -19.31 -27.09 15.25
CA PRO A 82 -19.78 -28.38 15.76
C PRO A 82 -19.13 -29.55 15.01
N ALA A 83 -19.04 -30.70 15.68
CA ALA A 83 -18.42 -31.91 15.10
C ALA A 83 -19.10 -32.33 13.77
N SER A 84 -20.42 -32.12 13.64
CA SER A 84 -21.21 -32.41 12.43
C SER A 84 -20.87 -31.50 11.24
N GLU A 85 -20.30 -30.31 11.48
CA GLU A 85 -20.03 -29.30 10.47
C GLU A 85 -18.53 -29.17 10.13
N ARG A 86 -17.68 -29.99 10.73
CA ARG A 86 -16.21 -29.94 10.50
C ARG A 86 -15.82 -30.19 9.04
N GLY A 87 -16.66 -30.82 8.24
CA GLY A 87 -16.47 -30.94 6.79
C GLY A 87 -16.47 -29.59 6.06
N HIS A 88 -17.03 -28.53 6.67
CA HIS A 88 -17.14 -27.17 6.10
C HIS A 88 -16.08 -26.20 6.62
N ILE A 89 -15.00 -26.66 7.30
CA ILE A 89 -13.93 -25.80 7.85
C ILE A 89 -13.37 -24.87 6.78
N HIS A 90 -13.09 -25.35 5.58
CA HIS A 90 -12.53 -24.54 4.49
C HIS A 90 -13.49 -23.46 4.02
N ALA A 91 -14.79 -23.76 3.93
CA ALA A 91 -15.80 -22.77 3.56
C ALA A 91 -15.94 -21.68 4.62
N ALA A 92 -16.01 -22.07 5.91
CA ALA A 92 -16.08 -21.13 7.04
C ALA A 92 -14.81 -20.25 7.13
N ALA A 93 -13.63 -20.84 6.91
CA ALA A 93 -12.37 -20.10 6.85
C ALA A 93 -12.34 -19.11 5.70
N GLY A 94 -12.76 -19.54 4.50
CA GLY A 94 -12.88 -18.69 3.32
C GLY A 94 -13.84 -17.52 3.56
N LEU A 95 -14.99 -17.77 4.18
CA LEU A 95 -15.96 -16.74 4.56
C LEU A 95 -15.35 -15.72 5.52
N ALA A 96 -14.65 -16.16 6.58
CA ALA A 96 -14.04 -15.26 7.55
C ALA A 96 -12.98 -14.35 6.90
N ILE A 97 -12.13 -14.89 6.01
CA ILE A 97 -11.15 -14.12 5.25
C ILE A 97 -11.86 -13.15 4.30
N ALA A 98 -12.86 -13.61 3.54
CA ALA A 98 -13.60 -12.79 2.59
C ALA A 98 -14.29 -11.59 3.25
N ILE A 99 -14.97 -11.82 4.38
CA ILE A 99 -15.64 -10.77 5.14
C ILE A 99 -14.65 -9.78 5.76
N THR A 100 -13.47 -10.26 6.21
CA THR A 100 -12.39 -9.37 6.66
C THR A 100 -11.90 -8.46 5.54
N LEU A 101 -11.72 -9.00 4.33
CA LEU A 101 -11.31 -8.22 3.15
C LEU A 101 -12.37 -7.20 2.73
N LEU A 102 -13.65 -7.54 2.83
CA LEU A 102 -14.75 -6.58 2.57
C LEU A 102 -14.74 -5.46 3.61
N GLY A 103 -14.55 -5.79 4.89
CA GLY A 103 -14.36 -4.80 5.95
C GLY A 103 -13.18 -3.88 5.62
N TRP A 104 -12.05 -4.45 5.22
CA TRP A 104 -10.85 -3.70 4.83
C TRP A 104 -11.13 -2.77 3.65
N ALA A 105 -11.79 -3.26 2.60
CA ALA A 105 -12.14 -2.46 1.42
C ALA A 105 -13.03 -1.26 1.78
N ALA A 106 -14.11 -1.52 2.52
CA ALA A 106 -15.05 -0.49 2.96
C ALA A 106 -14.39 0.52 3.89
N GLY A 107 -13.71 0.03 4.94
CA GLY A 107 -13.05 0.86 5.93
C GLY A 107 -11.90 1.68 5.36
N GLY A 108 -11.11 1.10 4.44
CA GLY A 108 -10.04 1.80 3.76
C GLY A 108 -10.55 2.95 2.90
N THR A 109 -11.61 2.73 2.15
CA THR A 109 -12.24 3.77 1.32
C THR A 109 -12.82 4.88 2.18
N VAL A 110 -13.65 4.54 3.18
CA VAL A 110 -14.27 5.51 4.09
C VAL A 110 -13.23 6.24 4.93
N GLY A 111 -12.25 5.51 5.47
CA GLY A 111 -11.21 6.09 6.32
C GLY A 111 -10.26 7.00 5.54
N GLY A 112 -9.94 6.68 4.28
CA GLY A 112 -9.16 7.57 3.42
C GLY A 112 -9.87 8.88 3.14
N ILE A 113 -11.18 8.83 2.87
CA ILE A 113 -12.02 10.02 2.75
C ILE A 113 -12.01 10.79 4.09
N ALA A 114 -12.29 10.11 5.20
CA ALA A 114 -12.31 10.72 6.52
C ALA A 114 -10.97 11.40 6.88
N ALA A 115 -9.82 10.77 6.50
CA ALA A 115 -8.50 11.33 6.74
C ALA A 115 -8.28 12.69 6.04
N ASP A 116 -8.90 12.91 4.88
CA ASP A 116 -8.85 14.20 4.20
C ASP A 116 -9.63 15.28 4.94
N TYR A 117 -10.70 14.95 5.70
CA TYR A 117 -11.54 15.89 6.45
C TYR A 117 -11.06 16.13 7.88
N ILE A 118 -10.73 15.06 8.62
CA ILE A 118 -10.42 15.15 10.07
C ILE A 118 -8.92 15.21 10.39
N GLY A 119 -8.06 15.01 9.36
CA GLY A 119 -6.61 14.99 9.49
C GLY A 119 -6.04 13.57 9.56
N ARG A 120 -4.79 13.43 9.08
CA ARG A 120 -4.11 12.13 8.95
C ARG A 120 -3.85 11.51 10.32
N LYS A 121 -3.36 12.30 11.28
CA LYS A 121 -3.06 11.86 12.64
C LYS A 121 -4.28 11.29 13.37
N ARG A 122 -5.41 12.01 13.34
CA ARG A 122 -6.64 11.59 14.03
C ARG A 122 -7.16 10.29 13.43
N MET A 123 -7.19 10.18 12.10
CA MET A 123 -7.66 8.97 11.42
C MET A 123 -6.79 7.76 11.76
N LEU A 124 -5.46 7.93 11.77
CA LEU A 124 -4.53 6.87 12.19
C LEU A 124 -4.80 6.38 13.61
N LEU A 125 -5.06 7.30 14.56
CA LEU A 125 -5.38 6.91 15.95
C LEU A 125 -6.69 6.13 16.04
N ILE A 126 -7.74 6.57 15.32
CA ILE A 126 -9.03 5.87 15.26
C ILE A 126 -8.84 4.46 14.70
N SER A 127 -8.09 4.31 13.61
CA SER A 127 -7.80 3.02 12.99
C SER A 127 -7.11 2.07 13.97
N VAL A 128 -6.01 2.50 14.58
CA VAL A 128 -5.22 1.64 15.48
C VAL A 128 -6.01 1.20 16.71
N VAL A 129 -6.76 2.11 17.34
CA VAL A 129 -7.60 1.76 18.49
C VAL A 129 -8.69 0.78 18.07
N GLY A 130 -9.35 1.05 16.95
CA GLY A 130 -10.46 0.23 16.47
C GLY A 130 -10.01 -1.19 16.13
N TYR A 131 -9.00 -1.36 15.27
CA TYR A 131 -8.58 -2.73 14.91
C TYR A 131 -7.97 -3.49 16.09
N SER A 132 -7.18 -2.84 16.96
CA SER A 132 -6.61 -3.49 18.13
C SER A 132 -7.71 -4.02 19.08
N LEU A 133 -8.77 -3.22 19.28
CA LEU A 133 -9.92 -3.62 20.09
C LEU A 133 -10.60 -4.86 19.50
N PHE A 134 -10.96 -4.82 18.21
CA PHE A 134 -11.70 -5.93 17.59
C PHE A 134 -10.82 -7.16 17.34
N THR A 135 -9.51 -7.00 17.17
CA THR A 135 -8.56 -8.13 17.22
C THR A 135 -8.58 -8.82 18.56
N GLY A 136 -8.48 -8.05 19.66
CA GLY A 136 -8.58 -8.61 21.00
C GLY A 136 -9.92 -9.32 21.25
N LEU A 137 -11.03 -8.70 20.82
CA LEU A 137 -12.36 -9.29 20.94
C LEU A 137 -12.50 -10.60 20.13
N THR A 138 -11.80 -10.72 18.99
CA THR A 138 -11.79 -11.98 18.22
C THR A 138 -11.29 -13.17 19.05
N ALA A 139 -10.34 -12.97 19.96
CA ALA A 139 -9.83 -14.03 20.83
C ALA A 139 -10.92 -14.62 21.74
N PHE A 140 -11.95 -13.87 22.05
CA PHE A 140 -13.06 -14.29 22.92
C PHE A 140 -14.27 -14.84 22.15
N SER A 141 -14.16 -15.03 20.84
CA SER A 141 -15.24 -15.58 20.02
C SER A 141 -15.62 -17.00 20.48
N THR A 142 -16.93 -17.23 20.63
CA THR A 142 -17.52 -18.52 21.01
C THR A 142 -18.29 -19.17 19.86
N SER A 143 -18.44 -18.47 18.73
CA SER A 143 -19.09 -18.96 17.51
C SER A 143 -18.40 -18.42 16.27
N VAL A 144 -18.59 -19.08 15.12
CA VAL A 144 -18.10 -18.62 13.82
C VAL A 144 -18.68 -17.24 13.46
N GLY A 145 -20.00 -17.03 13.71
CA GLY A 145 -20.65 -15.74 13.43
C GLY A 145 -20.03 -14.59 14.24
N MET A 146 -19.71 -14.82 15.52
CA MET A 146 -19.04 -13.81 16.36
C MET A 146 -17.63 -13.51 15.87
N LEU A 147 -16.85 -14.53 15.48
CA LEU A 147 -15.53 -14.35 14.91
C LEU A 147 -15.62 -13.54 13.62
N VAL A 148 -16.50 -13.91 12.69
CA VAL A 148 -16.69 -13.22 11.40
C VAL A 148 -17.09 -11.76 11.60
N ALA A 149 -18.00 -11.46 12.55
CA ALA A 149 -18.40 -10.09 12.86
C ALA A 149 -17.21 -9.26 13.40
N PHE A 150 -16.43 -9.78 14.32
CA PHE A 150 -15.24 -9.08 14.83
C PHE A 150 -14.16 -8.93 13.75
N ARG A 151 -13.99 -9.92 12.87
CA ARG A 151 -13.06 -9.82 11.72
C ARG A 151 -13.49 -8.78 10.69
N PHE A 152 -14.80 -8.63 10.44
CA PHE A 152 -15.31 -7.52 9.63
C PHE A 152 -14.94 -6.16 10.23
N LEU A 153 -15.20 -5.98 11.54
CA LEU A 153 -14.89 -4.73 12.23
C LEU A 153 -13.37 -4.48 12.33
N THR A 154 -12.56 -5.52 12.56
CA THR A 154 -11.11 -5.41 12.47
C THR A 154 -10.69 -4.90 11.10
N GLY A 155 -11.20 -5.52 10.03
CA GLY A 155 -10.94 -5.09 8.65
C GLY A 155 -11.34 -3.63 8.42
N LEU A 156 -12.51 -3.23 8.90
CA LEU A 156 -13.03 -1.87 8.73
C LEU A 156 -12.07 -0.80 9.28
N PHE A 157 -11.47 -1.03 10.44
CA PHE A 157 -10.51 -0.10 11.02
C PHE A 157 -9.11 -0.25 10.43
N LEU A 158 -8.68 -1.45 10.06
CA LEU A 158 -7.37 -1.71 9.46
C LEU A 158 -7.19 -0.98 8.13
N GLY A 159 -8.26 -0.92 7.32
CA GLY A 159 -8.20 -0.46 5.93
C GLY A 159 -7.65 0.94 5.72
N SER A 160 -7.90 1.88 6.64
CA SER A 160 -7.50 3.29 6.50
C SER A 160 -6.07 3.58 6.95
N GLU A 161 -5.41 2.65 7.64
CA GLU A 161 -4.11 2.89 8.24
C GLU A 161 -3.03 3.13 7.21
N TRP A 162 -2.86 2.21 6.28
CA TRP A 162 -1.80 2.27 5.27
C TRP A 162 -1.87 3.52 4.41
N SER A 163 -3.05 3.84 3.87
CA SER A 163 -3.21 4.99 2.98
C SER A 163 -2.88 6.32 3.67
N THR A 164 -3.24 6.42 4.95
CA THR A 164 -2.99 7.60 5.76
C THR A 164 -1.52 7.74 6.12
N GLY A 165 -0.86 6.64 6.54
CA GLY A 165 0.58 6.60 6.85
C GLY A 165 1.43 6.87 5.62
N ASN A 166 1.08 6.28 4.47
CA ASN A 166 1.78 6.51 3.20
C ASN A 166 1.65 7.95 2.70
N SER A 167 0.45 8.54 2.81
CA SER A 167 0.24 9.95 2.44
C SER A 167 1.08 10.87 3.33
N LEU A 168 1.13 10.62 4.64
CA LEU A 168 1.94 11.39 5.57
C LEU A 168 3.44 11.32 5.22
N LEU A 169 3.95 10.12 4.93
CA LEU A 169 5.34 9.94 4.48
C LEU A 169 5.59 10.70 3.17
N ALA A 170 4.71 10.55 2.19
CA ALA A 170 4.88 11.19 0.88
C ALA A 170 4.89 12.71 0.96
N GLU A 171 4.08 13.30 1.85
CA GLU A 171 3.95 14.74 2.03
C GLU A 171 5.10 15.36 2.85
N THR A 172 5.80 14.56 3.66
CA THR A 172 6.89 15.03 4.52
C THR A 172 8.29 14.77 3.94
N TRP A 173 8.49 13.69 3.19
CA TRP A 173 9.80 13.29 2.72
C TRP A 173 10.26 14.07 1.47
N PRO A 174 11.57 14.42 1.36
CA PRO A 174 12.15 15.04 0.16
C PRO A 174 11.94 14.17 -1.09
N ASN A 175 11.76 14.81 -2.24
CA ASN A 175 11.47 14.12 -3.52
C ASN A 175 12.47 13.00 -3.84
N GLU A 176 13.77 13.23 -3.61
CA GLU A 176 14.85 12.29 -3.93
C GLU A 176 14.87 11.06 -3.00
N ALA A 177 14.39 11.23 -1.78
CA ALA A 177 14.39 10.18 -0.75
C ALA A 177 13.05 9.43 -0.68
N ARG A 178 11.95 10.05 -1.11
CA ARG A 178 10.58 9.55 -0.98
C ARG A 178 10.38 8.10 -1.49
N PRO A 179 10.83 7.73 -2.71
CA PRO A 179 10.63 6.36 -3.19
C PRO A 179 11.34 5.33 -2.32
N LYS A 180 12.53 5.65 -1.78
CA LYS A 180 13.25 4.78 -0.86
C LYS A 180 12.51 4.64 0.46
N GLY A 181 12.03 5.76 1.04
CA GLY A 181 11.19 5.76 2.23
C GLY A 181 9.91 4.97 2.06
N ALA A 182 9.26 5.08 0.90
CA ALA A 182 8.07 4.30 0.56
C ALA A 182 8.36 2.79 0.48
N GLY A 183 9.49 2.39 -0.09
CA GLY A 183 9.93 0.99 -0.10
C GLY A 183 10.21 0.45 1.30
N PHE A 184 10.90 1.24 2.14
CA PHE A 184 11.11 0.89 3.55
C PHE A 184 9.79 0.76 4.31
N LEU A 185 8.87 1.72 4.15
CA LEU A 185 7.52 1.63 4.74
C LEU A 185 6.85 0.32 4.36
N GLN A 186 6.88 0.00 3.07
CA GLN A 186 6.17 -1.16 2.53
C GLN A 186 6.75 -2.49 3.03
N SER A 187 8.06 -2.56 3.32
CA SER A 187 8.69 -3.76 3.90
C SER A 187 8.12 -4.12 5.28
N GLY A 188 7.52 -3.17 5.99
CA GLY A 188 6.85 -3.41 7.27
C GLY A 188 5.82 -4.53 7.20
N PHE A 189 5.03 -4.61 6.12
CA PHE A 189 4.06 -5.70 5.94
C PHE A 189 4.73 -7.08 5.91
N GLY A 190 5.84 -7.21 5.20
CA GLY A 190 6.62 -8.45 5.16
C GLY A 190 7.20 -8.82 6.54
N PHE A 191 7.73 -7.86 7.28
CA PHE A 191 8.20 -8.09 8.66
C PHE A 191 7.06 -8.50 9.59
N GLY A 192 5.86 -7.92 9.42
CA GLY A 192 4.67 -8.30 10.17
C GLY A 192 4.23 -9.75 9.91
N ALA A 193 4.24 -10.16 8.65
CA ALA A 193 3.94 -11.53 8.27
C ALA A 193 4.96 -12.53 8.86
N PHE A 194 6.24 -12.18 8.83
CA PHE A 194 7.29 -12.97 9.45
C PHE A 194 7.08 -13.07 10.98
N LEU A 195 6.76 -11.96 11.63
CA LEU A 195 6.47 -11.92 13.07
C LEU A 195 5.27 -12.81 13.42
N ALA A 196 4.19 -12.77 12.62
CA ALA A 196 3.04 -13.64 12.82
C ALA A 196 3.41 -15.12 12.73
N ALA A 197 4.21 -15.50 11.74
CA ALA A 197 4.68 -16.88 11.60
C ALA A 197 5.55 -17.31 12.80
N ALA A 198 6.45 -16.45 13.28
CA ALA A 198 7.31 -16.70 14.42
C ALA A 198 6.48 -16.84 15.72
N VAL A 199 5.52 -15.94 15.95
CA VAL A 199 4.64 -16.00 17.11
C VAL A 199 3.80 -17.28 17.09
N TRP A 200 3.26 -17.67 15.93
CA TRP A 200 2.52 -18.92 15.80
C TRP A 200 3.38 -20.14 16.12
N TYR A 201 4.62 -20.14 15.62
CA TYR A 201 5.55 -21.23 15.93
C TYR A 201 5.75 -21.43 17.44
N LEU A 202 5.78 -20.34 18.21
CA LEU A 202 5.92 -20.35 19.66
C LEU A 202 4.61 -20.72 20.39
N LEU A 203 3.46 -20.28 19.86
CA LEU A 203 2.17 -20.45 20.53
C LEU A 203 1.49 -21.78 20.22
N ARG A 204 1.71 -22.38 19.05
CA ARG A 204 1.05 -23.64 18.65
C ARG A 204 1.15 -24.80 19.65
N PRO A 205 2.24 -24.94 20.46
CA PRO A 205 2.31 -26.01 21.46
C PRO A 205 1.33 -25.85 22.63
N LEU A 206 0.70 -24.67 22.78
CA LEU A 206 -0.30 -24.41 23.82
C LEU A 206 -1.63 -25.15 23.57
N GLY A 207 -1.75 -25.85 22.44
CA GLY A 207 -2.91 -26.71 22.17
C GLY A 207 -4.00 -26.05 21.31
N PRO A 208 -5.24 -26.60 21.32
CA PRO A 208 -6.32 -26.21 20.41
C PRO A 208 -6.73 -24.73 20.48
N ASP A 209 -6.56 -24.09 21.64
CA ASP A 209 -6.91 -22.68 21.87
C ASP A 209 -5.77 -21.70 21.59
N ALA A 210 -4.62 -22.17 21.10
CA ALA A 210 -3.47 -21.33 20.76
C ALA A 210 -3.82 -20.19 19.78
N TRP A 211 -4.84 -20.38 18.93
CA TRP A 211 -5.33 -19.35 18.03
C TRP A 211 -5.85 -18.09 18.75
N ARG A 212 -6.42 -18.24 19.95
CA ARG A 212 -6.86 -17.12 20.79
C ARG A 212 -5.68 -16.29 21.26
N ALA A 213 -4.62 -16.94 21.73
CA ALA A 213 -3.39 -16.29 22.15
C ALA A 213 -2.75 -15.49 21.00
N MET A 214 -2.83 -15.99 19.74
CA MET A 214 -2.35 -15.30 18.57
C MET A 214 -3.02 -13.92 18.38
N PHE A 215 -4.34 -13.84 18.53
CA PHE A 215 -5.07 -12.58 18.47
C PHE A 215 -4.82 -11.68 19.68
N LEU A 216 -4.62 -12.22 20.87
CA LEU A 216 -4.25 -11.43 22.06
C LEU A 216 -2.87 -10.79 21.91
N VAL A 217 -1.88 -11.51 21.37
CA VAL A 217 -0.56 -10.95 21.04
C VAL A 217 -0.70 -9.84 20.00
N GLY A 218 -1.62 -9.96 19.03
CA GLY A 218 -1.91 -8.94 18.02
C GLY A 218 -2.44 -7.61 18.57
N VAL A 219 -2.88 -7.56 19.84
CA VAL A 219 -3.27 -6.29 20.48
C VAL A 219 -2.07 -5.48 20.97
N LEU A 220 -1.01 -6.14 21.44
CA LEU A 220 0.16 -5.51 22.06
C LEU A 220 0.81 -4.44 21.15
N PRO A 221 1.03 -4.74 19.88
CA PRO A 221 1.56 -3.77 18.93
C PRO A 221 0.73 -2.50 18.79
N GLY A 222 -0.59 -2.59 18.91
CA GLY A 222 -1.46 -1.41 18.87
C GLY A 222 -1.12 -0.37 19.93
N PHE A 223 -0.75 -0.79 21.14
CA PHE A 223 -0.32 0.13 22.20
C PHE A 223 1.00 0.84 21.85
N LEU A 224 1.94 0.13 21.25
CA LEU A 224 3.22 0.74 20.81
C LEU A 224 2.99 1.80 19.73
N VAL A 225 2.15 1.51 18.75
CA VAL A 225 1.81 2.47 17.68
C VAL A 225 1.07 3.68 18.23
N LEU A 226 0.14 3.50 19.18
CA LEU A 226 -0.53 4.59 19.87
C LEU A 226 0.47 5.52 20.59
N PHE A 227 1.47 4.94 21.26
CA PHE A 227 2.53 5.72 21.92
C PHE A 227 3.36 6.51 20.93
N LEU A 228 3.83 5.87 19.86
CA LEU A 228 4.64 6.52 18.82
C LEU A 228 3.87 7.65 18.12
N ARG A 229 2.61 7.42 17.76
CA ARG A 229 1.79 8.39 17.01
C ARG A 229 1.36 9.60 17.81
N ARG A 230 1.32 9.53 19.14
CA ARG A 230 1.09 10.71 19.99
C ARG A 230 2.15 11.79 19.81
N ARG A 231 3.36 11.43 19.32
CA ARG A 231 4.50 12.33 19.13
C ARG A 231 4.67 12.82 17.69
N ILE A 232 3.70 12.55 16.82
CA ILE A 232 3.72 12.97 15.42
C ILE A 232 2.63 14.02 15.24
N ASP A 233 2.96 15.08 14.47
CA ASP A 233 2.02 16.11 14.08
C ASP A 233 1.36 15.78 12.73
N ASP A 234 0.24 16.45 12.43
CA ASP A 234 -0.40 16.33 11.12
C ASP A 234 0.51 16.92 10.02
N SER A 235 0.27 16.51 8.78
CA SER A 235 0.98 17.02 7.61
C SER A 235 0.77 18.54 7.47
N GLU A 236 1.88 19.31 7.45
CA GLU A 236 1.83 20.73 7.15
C GLU A 236 1.24 21.03 5.78
N ALA A 237 1.51 20.15 4.79
CA ALA A 237 0.96 20.28 3.44
C ALA A 237 -0.58 20.18 3.47
N TRP A 238 -1.12 19.21 4.20
CA TRP A 238 -2.57 19.08 4.42
C TRP A 238 -3.13 20.29 5.18
N ALA A 239 -2.51 20.66 6.29
CA ALA A 239 -2.96 21.81 7.10
C ALA A 239 -2.96 23.12 6.30
N ARG A 240 -1.98 23.30 5.41
CA ARG A 240 -1.88 24.43 4.48
C ARG A 240 -3.00 24.37 3.44
N ALA A 241 -3.20 23.22 2.78
CA ALA A 241 -4.27 23.04 1.81
C ALA A 241 -5.66 23.31 2.40
N VAL A 242 -5.89 22.92 3.67
CA VAL A 242 -7.13 23.21 4.40
C VAL A 242 -7.26 24.70 4.69
N ARG A 243 -6.21 25.38 5.17
CA ARG A 243 -6.21 26.82 5.45
C ARG A 243 -6.45 27.64 4.18
N GLU A 244 -5.81 27.30 3.10
CA GLU A 244 -5.89 28.01 1.81
C GLU A 244 -7.16 27.65 1.04
N LYS A 245 -8.03 26.79 1.56
CA LYS A 245 -9.26 26.33 0.91
C LYS A 245 -9.04 25.93 -0.55
N ARG A 246 -7.99 25.14 -0.81
CA ARG A 246 -7.59 24.74 -2.19
C ARG A 246 -8.65 23.94 -2.94
N TRP A 247 -9.77 23.60 -2.31
CA TRP A 247 -10.95 23.03 -2.96
C TRP A 247 -11.97 24.06 -3.44
N ALA A 248 -11.80 25.34 -3.11
CA ALA A 248 -12.72 26.39 -3.53
C ALA A 248 -12.51 26.65 -5.04
N VAL A 249 -13.56 26.42 -5.82
CA VAL A 249 -13.58 26.77 -7.25
C VAL A 249 -13.76 28.28 -7.33
N THR A 250 -12.87 28.97 -8.05
CA THR A 250 -13.07 30.37 -8.39
C THR A 250 -14.15 30.43 -9.46
N GLU A 251 -15.37 30.83 -9.11
CA GLU A 251 -16.40 31.12 -10.09
C GLU A 251 -15.93 32.25 -11.02
N ASN A 252 -16.40 32.24 -12.28
CA ASN A 252 -16.09 33.28 -13.29
C ASN A 252 -16.40 34.73 -12.86
N SER A 253 -17.04 34.91 -11.72
CA SER A 253 -17.37 36.20 -11.10
C SER A 253 -16.30 36.77 -10.16
N GLY A 254 -15.16 36.07 -9.97
CA GLY A 254 -14.12 36.47 -9.01
C GLY A 254 -14.51 36.28 -7.53
N ARG A 255 -15.72 35.80 -7.24
CA ARG A 255 -16.16 35.45 -5.88
C ARG A 255 -15.75 34.03 -5.55
N LEU A 256 -15.03 33.83 -4.45
CA LEU A 256 -14.83 32.53 -3.85
C LEU A 256 -16.19 32.00 -3.35
N SER A 257 -16.77 31.04 -4.09
CA SER A 257 -17.92 30.31 -3.58
C SER A 257 -17.48 29.53 -2.36
N LEU A 258 -18.02 29.88 -1.19
CA LEU A 258 -17.89 29.15 0.08
C LEU A 258 -18.79 27.91 0.09
N SER A 259 -19.03 27.27 -1.05
CA SER A 259 -19.72 26.00 -1.11
C SER A 259 -19.03 24.99 -0.19
N ALA A 260 -19.81 24.11 0.42
CA ALA A 260 -19.30 23.02 1.26
C ALA A 260 -18.16 22.30 0.51
N ARG A 261 -17.11 21.90 1.24
CA ARG A 261 -15.99 21.16 0.65
C ARG A 261 -16.52 20.02 -0.22
N PRO A 262 -16.21 19.96 -1.54
CA PRO A 262 -16.75 18.93 -2.39
C PRO A 262 -16.33 17.54 -1.90
N PHE A 263 -17.18 16.55 -2.09
CA PHE A 263 -16.88 15.18 -1.70
C PHE A 263 -15.65 14.67 -2.47
N THR A 264 -14.58 14.36 -1.74
CA THR A 264 -13.25 14.13 -2.33
C THR A 264 -13.21 12.96 -3.31
N LEU A 265 -14.04 11.92 -3.11
CA LEU A 265 -14.14 10.80 -4.04
C LEU A 265 -14.66 11.26 -5.42
N PHE A 266 -15.66 12.14 -5.47
CA PHE A 266 -16.16 12.66 -6.76
C PHE A 266 -15.13 13.53 -7.47
N GLN A 267 -14.26 14.22 -6.73
CA GLN A 267 -13.18 15.01 -7.34
C GLN A 267 -12.21 14.16 -8.15
N LEU A 268 -12.01 12.86 -7.80
CA LEU A 268 -11.15 11.95 -8.58
C LEU A 268 -11.68 11.70 -9.99
N PHE A 269 -12.98 11.91 -10.22
CA PHE A 269 -13.66 11.67 -11.50
C PHE A 269 -14.15 12.95 -12.16
N ALA A 270 -13.93 14.12 -11.53
CA ALA A 270 -14.48 15.40 -11.97
C ALA A 270 -13.88 15.89 -13.28
N ASP A 271 -12.59 15.67 -13.51
CA ASP A 271 -11.90 16.02 -14.74
C ASP A 271 -11.48 14.77 -15.54
N PRO A 272 -11.31 14.88 -16.87
CA PRO A 272 -10.97 13.73 -17.71
C PRO A 272 -9.63 13.08 -17.36
N GLU A 273 -8.61 13.88 -16.96
CA GLU A 273 -7.28 13.35 -16.62
C GLU A 273 -7.31 12.66 -15.26
N GLY A 274 -7.94 13.24 -14.23
CA GLY A 274 -8.14 12.62 -12.92
C GLY A 274 -8.88 11.30 -13.03
N ARG A 275 -9.97 11.28 -13.82
CA ARG A 275 -10.73 10.06 -14.11
C ARG A 275 -9.87 9.00 -14.79
N ARG A 276 -9.11 9.38 -15.83
CA ARG A 276 -8.21 8.46 -16.53
C ARG A 276 -7.16 7.87 -15.60
N ARG A 277 -6.47 8.70 -14.79
CA ARG A 277 -5.47 8.25 -13.80
C ARG A 277 -6.09 7.32 -12.78
N THR A 278 -7.27 7.64 -12.27
CA THR A 278 -7.98 6.81 -11.28
C THR A 278 -8.35 5.44 -11.86
N VAL A 279 -8.93 5.40 -13.06
CA VAL A 279 -9.32 4.14 -13.71
C VAL A 279 -8.10 3.27 -14.01
N LEU A 280 -7.05 3.83 -14.60
CA LEU A 280 -5.81 3.08 -14.89
C LEU A 280 -5.15 2.56 -13.62
N ALA A 281 -5.09 3.37 -12.56
CA ALA A 281 -4.56 2.96 -11.27
C ALA A 281 -5.41 1.85 -10.61
N CYS A 282 -6.74 1.89 -10.73
CA CYS A 282 -7.62 0.82 -10.26
C CYS A 282 -7.40 -0.50 -11.04
N LEU A 283 -7.24 -0.44 -12.35
CA LEU A 283 -6.93 -1.64 -13.17
C LEU A 283 -5.59 -2.28 -12.75
N MET A 284 -4.57 -1.45 -12.51
CA MET A 284 -3.29 -1.94 -11.97
C MET A 284 -3.45 -2.52 -10.57
N SER A 285 -4.28 -1.89 -9.72
CA SER A 285 -4.60 -2.38 -8.38
C SER A 285 -5.26 -3.76 -8.44
N ILE A 286 -6.23 -3.96 -9.33
CA ILE A 286 -6.87 -5.26 -9.57
C ILE A 286 -5.82 -6.29 -9.97
N SER A 287 -4.95 -5.97 -10.93
CA SER A 287 -3.88 -6.86 -11.38
C SER A 287 -2.94 -7.27 -10.22
N THR A 288 -2.50 -6.32 -9.41
CA THR A 288 -1.60 -6.58 -8.28
C THR A 288 -2.28 -7.40 -7.17
N THR A 289 -3.46 -6.98 -6.75
CA THR A 289 -4.14 -7.59 -5.58
C THR A 289 -4.69 -8.96 -5.92
N MET A 290 -5.37 -9.10 -7.07
CA MET A 290 -5.89 -10.40 -7.52
C MET A 290 -4.76 -11.39 -7.81
N GLY A 291 -3.66 -10.92 -8.43
CA GLY A 291 -2.49 -11.75 -8.66
C GLY A 291 -1.93 -12.29 -7.34
N TRP A 292 -1.78 -11.46 -6.33
CA TRP A 292 -1.27 -11.90 -5.04
C TRP A 292 -2.25 -12.86 -4.33
N TRP A 293 -3.51 -12.49 -4.14
CA TRP A 293 -4.49 -13.33 -3.44
C TRP A 293 -4.81 -14.62 -4.19
N GLY A 294 -4.84 -14.58 -5.51
CA GLY A 294 -5.13 -15.75 -6.34
C GLY A 294 -3.95 -16.73 -6.50
N ILE A 295 -2.72 -16.28 -6.26
CA ILE A 295 -1.51 -17.07 -6.54
C ILE A 295 -0.74 -17.38 -5.26
N ALA A 296 -0.30 -16.34 -4.54
CA ALA A 296 0.66 -16.46 -3.45
C ALA A 296 0.07 -17.12 -2.21
N THR A 297 -1.24 -16.98 -2.00
CA THR A 297 -1.96 -17.62 -0.88
C THR A 297 -1.81 -19.15 -0.89
N TRP A 298 -1.64 -19.74 -2.07
CA TRP A 298 -1.57 -21.19 -2.24
C TRP A 298 -0.15 -21.77 -2.17
N ILE A 299 0.89 -20.96 -2.24
CA ILE A 299 2.30 -21.42 -2.25
C ILE A 299 2.62 -22.29 -1.03
N PRO A 300 2.29 -21.89 0.24
CA PRO A 300 2.59 -22.75 1.38
C PRO A 300 1.90 -24.12 1.30
N GLY A 301 0.63 -24.15 0.91
CA GLY A 301 -0.13 -25.39 0.74
C GLY A 301 0.43 -26.28 -0.38
N PHE A 302 0.83 -25.69 -1.49
CA PHE A 302 1.42 -26.42 -2.62
C PHE A 302 2.77 -27.04 -2.24
N VAL A 303 3.66 -26.26 -1.58
CA VAL A 303 4.96 -26.77 -1.11
C VAL A 303 4.77 -27.86 -0.05
N GLY A 304 3.83 -27.69 0.87
CA GLY A 304 3.52 -28.70 1.88
C GLY A 304 3.01 -30.00 1.27
N GLY A 305 2.12 -29.90 0.28
CA GLY A 305 1.64 -31.06 -0.50
C GLY A 305 2.75 -31.77 -1.27
N PHE A 306 3.61 -31.01 -1.95
CA PHE A 306 4.79 -31.55 -2.63
C PHE A 306 5.71 -32.29 -1.67
N ALA A 307 6.02 -31.70 -0.52
CA ALA A 307 6.87 -32.31 0.50
C ALA A 307 6.25 -33.61 1.06
N ALA A 308 4.95 -33.61 1.36
CA ALA A 308 4.22 -34.80 1.84
C ALA A 308 4.24 -35.94 0.81
N HIS A 309 4.12 -35.64 -0.47
CA HIS A 309 4.20 -36.62 -1.55
C HIS A 309 5.57 -37.29 -1.62
N HIS A 310 6.63 -36.63 -1.16
CA HIS A 310 7.99 -37.16 -1.08
C HIS A 310 8.35 -37.74 0.32
N GLY A 311 7.35 -38.03 1.17
CA GLY A 311 7.57 -38.60 2.50
C GLY A 311 8.11 -37.64 3.55
N LEU A 312 8.10 -36.32 3.26
CA LEU A 312 8.54 -35.29 4.19
C LEU A 312 7.37 -34.72 5.01
N HIS A 313 7.67 -34.05 6.12
CA HIS A 313 6.64 -33.46 6.98
C HIS A 313 6.00 -32.21 6.32
N GLY A 314 4.88 -32.38 5.62
CA GLY A 314 4.20 -31.36 4.83
C GLY A 314 3.93 -30.06 5.56
N PRO A 315 3.32 -30.06 6.77
CA PRO A 315 3.07 -28.81 7.53
C PRO A 315 4.32 -28.02 7.90
N TYR A 316 5.44 -28.70 8.14
CA TYR A 316 6.74 -28.02 8.36
C TYR A 316 7.19 -27.27 7.12
N TRP A 317 7.20 -27.93 5.95
CA TRP A 317 7.65 -27.33 4.71
C TRP A 317 6.69 -26.26 4.17
N ALA A 318 5.40 -26.37 4.46
CA ALA A 318 4.44 -25.28 4.21
C ALA A 318 4.82 -24.01 4.99
N SER A 319 5.18 -24.16 6.28
CA SER A 319 5.63 -23.04 7.10
C SER A 319 6.96 -22.44 6.60
N VAL A 320 7.92 -23.29 6.23
CA VAL A 320 9.19 -22.86 5.65
C VAL A 320 8.97 -22.09 4.33
N ALA A 321 8.07 -22.58 3.47
CA ALA A 321 7.74 -21.89 2.22
C ALA A 321 7.14 -20.51 2.44
N GLY A 322 6.26 -20.35 3.44
CA GLY A 322 5.72 -19.05 3.84
C GLY A 322 6.81 -18.06 4.28
N LEU A 323 7.75 -18.53 5.11
CA LEU A 323 8.89 -17.72 5.56
C LEU A 323 9.81 -17.34 4.40
N VAL A 324 10.13 -18.28 3.53
CA VAL A 324 11.00 -18.05 2.37
C VAL A 324 10.36 -17.09 1.37
N TYR A 325 9.07 -17.26 1.08
CA TYR A 325 8.28 -16.36 0.25
C TYR A 325 8.29 -14.92 0.80
N THR A 326 8.03 -14.79 2.09
CA THR A 326 7.97 -13.49 2.76
C THR A 326 9.34 -12.81 2.81
N ALA A 327 10.43 -13.58 3.01
CA ALA A 327 11.79 -13.04 2.93
C ALA A 327 12.08 -12.44 1.55
N GLY A 328 11.65 -13.11 0.47
CA GLY A 328 11.74 -12.57 -0.88
C GLY A 328 10.97 -11.26 -1.05
N ALA A 329 9.78 -11.19 -0.50
CA ALA A 329 8.95 -9.98 -0.51
C ALA A 329 9.61 -8.80 0.22
N VAL A 330 10.20 -9.03 1.40
CA VAL A 330 10.94 -8.00 2.16
C VAL A 330 12.08 -7.42 1.32
N VAL A 331 12.85 -8.28 0.65
CA VAL A 331 13.93 -7.82 -0.25
C VAL A 331 13.33 -7.00 -1.40
N GLY A 332 12.25 -7.49 -2.03
CA GLY A 332 11.54 -6.77 -3.10
C GLY A 332 11.11 -5.37 -2.67
N TYR A 333 10.55 -5.23 -1.49
CA TYR A 333 10.16 -3.93 -0.92
C TYR A 333 11.35 -3.01 -0.66
N LEU A 334 12.41 -3.51 -0.02
CA LEU A 334 13.57 -2.69 0.34
C LEU A 334 14.30 -2.12 -0.88
N VAL A 335 14.38 -2.90 -1.97
CA VAL A 335 15.03 -2.44 -3.21
C VAL A 335 14.11 -1.64 -4.13
N SER A 336 12.79 -1.68 -3.90
CA SER A 336 11.77 -1.12 -4.78
C SER A 336 11.98 0.35 -5.11
N GLY A 337 12.28 1.18 -4.08
CA GLY A 337 12.51 2.61 -4.26
C GLY A 337 13.74 2.92 -5.12
N PHE A 338 14.79 2.12 -4.99
CA PHE A 338 16.00 2.27 -5.79
C PHE A 338 15.76 1.83 -7.25
N LEU A 339 15.06 0.70 -7.44
CA LEU A 339 14.69 0.21 -8.78
C LEU A 339 13.77 1.20 -9.50
N ALA A 340 12.75 1.73 -8.82
CA ALA A 340 11.82 2.69 -9.38
C ALA A 340 12.51 4.00 -9.77
N ASP A 341 13.52 4.45 -9.02
CA ASP A 341 14.31 5.64 -9.37
C ASP A 341 15.30 5.37 -10.50
N TRP A 342 15.88 4.16 -10.55
CA TRP A 342 16.78 3.78 -11.63
C TRP A 342 16.06 3.60 -12.96
N MET A 343 14.98 2.79 -12.98
CA MET A 343 14.27 2.40 -14.21
C MET A 343 13.27 3.46 -14.69
N GLY A 344 12.75 4.31 -13.80
CA GLY A 344 11.54 5.10 -14.00
C GLY A 344 10.27 4.30 -13.67
N ARG A 345 9.15 5.01 -13.45
CA ARG A 345 7.91 4.39 -12.89
C ARG A 345 7.28 3.40 -13.87
N ARG A 346 7.17 3.76 -15.16
CA ARG A 346 6.57 2.88 -16.17
C ARG A 346 7.33 1.57 -16.34
N ARG A 347 8.66 1.65 -16.50
CA ARG A 347 9.51 0.45 -16.69
C ARG A 347 9.51 -0.42 -15.44
N TYR A 348 9.51 0.21 -14.27
CA TYR A 348 9.41 -0.49 -12.98
C TYR A 348 8.11 -1.29 -12.87
N LEU A 349 6.96 -0.72 -13.27
CA LEU A 349 5.68 -1.43 -13.30
C LEU A 349 5.71 -2.64 -14.25
N VAL A 350 6.22 -2.45 -15.47
CA VAL A 350 6.38 -3.56 -16.42
C VAL A 350 7.27 -4.67 -15.84
N PHE A 351 8.39 -4.31 -15.21
CA PHE A 351 9.27 -5.26 -14.53
C PHE A 351 8.54 -6.07 -13.46
N LEU A 352 7.71 -5.44 -12.65
CA LEU A 352 6.96 -6.12 -11.60
C LEU A 352 5.95 -7.13 -12.19
N PHE A 353 5.16 -6.72 -13.18
CA PHE A 353 4.12 -7.58 -13.76
C PHE A 353 4.70 -8.71 -14.62
N VAL A 354 5.78 -8.46 -15.38
CA VAL A 354 6.50 -9.52 -16.08
C VAL A 354 7.06 -10.55 -15.11
N GLY A 355 7.67 -10.07 -14.02
CA GLY A 355 8.20 -10.96 -12.98
C GLY A 355 7.12 -11.83 -12.33
N GLY A 356 5.97 -11.23 -11.97
CA GLY A 356 4.82 -11.98 -11.43
C GLY A 356 4.30 -13.03 -12.40
N LEU A 357 4.16 -12.67 -13.68
CA LEU A 357 3.69 -13.58 -14.74
C LEU A 357 4.66 -14.76 -14.98
N VAL A 358 5.96 -14.53 -14.96
CA VAL A 358 6.99 -15.57 -15.19
C VAL A 358 7.23 -16.42 -13.95
N MET A 359 7.26 -15.80 -12.76
CA MET A 359 7.58 -16.52 -11.52
C MET A 359 6.44 -17.41 -11.03
N THR A 360 5.20 -17.17 -11.47
CA THR A 360 4.09 -18.09 -11.14
C THR A 360 4.25 -19.47 -11.77
N PRO A 361 4.43 -19.62 -13.08
CA PRO A 361 4.79 -20.93 -13.68
C PRO A 361 6.07 -21.52 -13.09
N ALA A 362 7.06 -20.70 -12.74
CA ALA A 362 8.29 -21.18 -12.13
C ALA A 362 8.03 -21.94 -10.82
N VAL A 363 7.12 -21.48 -9.98
CA VAL A 363 6.71 -22.17 -8.76
C VAL A 363 5.89 -23.41 -9.09
N TYR A 364 4.84 -23.29 -9.86
CA TYR A 364 3.80 -24.31 -9.95
C TYR A 364 4.02 -25.36 -11.03
N LEU A 365 4.85 -25.09 -12.07
CA LEU A 365 5.11 -26.02 -13.18
C LEU A 365 6.57 -26.42 -13.31
N TRP A 366 7.52 -25.49 -13.12
CA TRP A 366 8.92 -25.74 -13.50
C TRP A 366 9.79 -26.23 -12.35
N SER A 367 9.26 -26.21 -11.11
CA SER A 367 10.00 -26.66 -9.95
C SER A 367 9.78 -28.15 -9.70
N HIS A 368 10.84 -28.93 -9.85
CA HIS A 368 10.80 -30.39 -9.72
C HIS A 368 11.53 -30.92 -8.46
N SER A 369 12.09 -30.06 -7.64
CA SER A 369 12.69 -30.39 -6.35
C SER A 369 12.28 -29.40 -5.28
N LEU A 370 12.36 -29.82 -4.02
CA LEU A 370 12.03 -28.93 -2.90
C LEU A 370 12.91 -27.67 -2.87
N ALA A 371 14.19 -27.80 -3.19
CA ALA A 371 15.13 -26.68 -3.24
C ALA A 371 14.76 -25.68 -4.33
N THR A 372 14.48 -26.15 -5.56
CA THR A 372 14.03 -25.27 -6.66
C THR A 372 12.69 -24.64 -6.37
N LEU A 373 11.78 -25.36 -5.73
CA LEU A 373 10.46 -24.88 -5.34
C LEU A 373 10.55 -23.76 -4.28
N LEU A 374 11.41 -23.91 -3.29
CA LEU A 374 11.64 -22.87 -2.27
C LEU A 374 12.32 -21.64 -2.88
N PHE A 375 13.31 -21.81 -3.75
CA PHE A 375 13.98 -20.71 -4.43
C PHE A 375 13.01 -19.95 -5.36
N ALA A 376 12.20 -20.68 -6.14
CA ALA A 376 11.16 -20.07 -6.97
C ALA A 376 10.10 -19.36 -6.12
N SER A 377 9.76 -19.90 -4.94
CA SER A 377 8.85 -19.23 -4.00
C SER A 377 9.44 -17.92 -3.44
N TRP A 378 10.74 -17.90 -3.16
CA TRP A 378 11.45 -16.69 -2.75
C TRP A 378 11.40 -15.61 -3.85
N LEU A 379 11.73 -15.99 -5.08
CA LEU A 379 11.63 -15.12 -6.24
C LEU A 379 10.19 -14.65 -6.48
N ASN A 380 9.22 -15.56 -6.37
CA ASN A 380 7.80 -15.18 -6.51
C ASN A 380 7.40 -14.14 -5.47
N GLY A 381 7.84 -14.28 -4.20
CA GLY A 381 7.62 -13.29 -3.15
C GLY A 381 8.18 -11.91 -3.51
N PHE A 382 9.39 -11.86 -4.06
CA PHE A 382 10.03 -10.64 -4.53
C PHE A 382 9.15 -9.88 -5.54
N TRP A 383 8.58 -10.59 -6.53
CA TRP A 383 7.80 -9.95 -7.60
C TRP A 383 6.31 -9.77 -7.25
N THR A 384 5.66 -10.73 -6.61
CA THR A 384 4.20 -10.68 -6.41
C THR A 384 3.80 -9.84 -5.21
N LEU A 385 4.38 -10.10 -4.04
CA LEU A 385 4.13 -9.27 -2.85
C LEU A 385 4.95 -7.97 -2.91
N GLY A 386 6.20 -8.03 -3.37
CA GLY A 386 7.02 -6.84 -3.61
C GLY A 386 6.40 -5.86 -4.61
N ALA A 387 5.52 -6.33 -5.52
CA ALA A 387 4.76 -5.45 -6.40
C ALA A 387 3.92 -4.41 -5.66
N PHE A 388 3.44 -4.69 -4.46
CA PHE A 388 2.67 -3.71 -3.67
C PHE A 388 3.44 -2.41 -3.38
N SER A 389 4.76 -2.38 -3.57
CA SER A 389 5.57 -1.17 -3.44
C SER A 389 5.16 -0.05 -4.39
N TRP A 390 4.61 -0.35 -5.59
CA TRP A 390 4.17 0.68 -6.51
C TRP A 390 3.07 1.56 -5.92
N TYR A 391 2.21 1.01 -5.06
CA TYR A 391 1.19 1.82 -4.39
C TYR A 391 1.82 2.93 -3.53
N ALA A 392 2.84 2.58 -2.74
CA ALA A 392 3.49 3.52 -1.84
C ALA A 392 4.35 4.54 -2.59
N ILE A 393 5.01 4.12 -3.66
CA ILE A 393 5.91 4.98 -4.45
C ILE A 393 5.13 5.88 -5.39
N TYR A 394 4.19 5.32 -6.13
CA TYR A 394 3.65 5.97 -7.33
C TYR A 394 2.28 6.64 -7.12
N LEU A 395 1.37 6.08 -6.29
CA LEU A 395 0.06 6.71 -6.08
C LEU A 395 0.15 8.16 -5.58
N PRO A 396 1.04 8.50 -4.62
CA PRO A 396 1.17 9.89 -4.19
C PRO A 396 1.64 10.84 -5.29
N GLU A 397 2.34 10.32 -6.32
CA GLU A 397 2.84 11.09 -7.46
C GLU A 397 1.76 11.36 -8.53
N LEU A 398 0.62 10.65 -8.47
CA LEU A 398 -0.47 10.77 -9.45
C LEU A 398 -1.52 11.80 -9.06
N PHE A 399 -1.68 12.10 -7.78
CA PHE A 399 -2.83 12.86 -7.26
C PHE A 399 -2.42 14.06 -6.42
N ALA A 400 -3.20 15.15 -6.56
CA ALA A 400 -3.00 16.39 -5.82
C ALA A 400 -3.21 16.21 -4.31
N THR A 401 -2.58 17.08 -3.52
CA THR A 401 -2.56 17.00 -2.03
C THR A 401 -3.96 16.98 -1.40
N ASN A 402 -4.91 17.72 -1.99
CA ASN A 402 -6.29 17.83 -1.46
C ASN A 402 -7.11 16.54 -1.59
N VAL A 403 -6.76 15.64 -2.50
CA VAL A 403 -7.45 14.36 -2.76
C VAL A 403 -6.55 13.14 -2.63
N ARG A 404 -5.26 13.33 -2.29
CA ARG A 404 -4.25 12.26 -2.25
C ARG A 404 -4.62 11.13 -1.29
N GLY A 405 -5.12 11.46 -0.11
CA GLY A 405 -5.56 10.48 0.88
C GLY A 405 -6.71 9.63 0.34
N THR A 406 -7.75 10.27 -0.18
CA THR A 406 -8.89 9.59 -0.81
C THR A 406 -8.46 8.75 -2.00
N ALA A 407 -7.60 9.29 -2.90
CA ALA A 407 -7.15 8.57 -4.09
C ALA A 407 -6.33 7.33 -3.73
N SER A 408 -5.36 7.48 -2.83
CA SER A 408 -4.53 6.35 -2.37
C SER A 408 -5.38 5.27 -1.70
N ALA A 409 -6.31 5.67 -0.84
CA ALA A 409 -7.21 4.75 -0.16
C ALA A 409 -8.16 4.06 -1.14
N PHE A 410 -8.79 4.81 -2.04
CA PHE A 410 -9.73 4.25 -3.01
C PHE A 410 -9.04 3.27 -3.95
N VAL A 411 -7.94 3.66 -4.60
CA VAL A 411 -7.23 2.79 -5.54
C VAL A 411 -6.68 1.53 -4.85
N PHE A 412 -6.09 1.68 -3.66
CA PHE A 412 -5.54 0.55 -2.90
C PHE A 412 -6.62 -0.45 -2.47
N ASN A 413 -7.83 0.02 -2.17
CA ASN A 413 -8.91 -0.81 -1.67
C ASN A 413 -9.92 -1.24 -2.75
N ALA A 414 -10.02 -0.54 -3.89
CA ALA A 414 -10.97 -0.85 -4.97
C ALA A 414 -10.88 -2.31 -5.44
N SER A 415 -9.66 -2.83 -5.57
CA SER A 415 -9.42 -4.21 -5.96
C SER A 415 -9.90 -5.26 -4.94
N ARG A 416 -9.98 -4.90 -3.65
CA ARG A 416 -10.41 -5.81 -2.58
C ARG A 416 -11.91 -6.09 -2.64
N PHE A 417 -12.71 -5.16 -3.22
CA PHE A 417 -14.13 -5.42 -3.51
C PHE A 417 -14.34 -6.52 -4.56
N ILE A 418 -13.28 -6.95 -5.24
CA ILE A 418 -13.30 -8.07 -6.17
C ILE A 418 -12.50 -9.24 -5.57
N ALA A 419 -11.35 -8.97 -4.95
CA ALA A 419 -10.44 -9.98 -4.45
C ALA A 419 -11.03 -10.89 -3.35
N PHE A 420 -12.04 -10.42 -2.61
CA PHE A 420 -12.73 -11.24 -1.60
C PHE A 420 -13.39 -12.49 -2.21
N LEU A 421 -13.72 -12.45 -3.50
CA LEU A 421 -14.29 -13.61 -4.21
C LEU A 421 -13.29 -14.76 -4.32
N GLY A 422 -11.98 -14.47 -4.37
CA GLY A 422 -10.95 -15.50 -4.47
C GLY A 422 -10.98 -16.53 -3.32
N PRO A 423 -10.82 -16.12 -2.07
CA PRO A 423 -10.93 -17.03 -0.92
C PRO A 423 -12.32 -17.68 -0.80
N LEU A 424 -13.38 -16.95 -1.15
CA LEU A 424 -14.76 -17.45 -1.10
C LEU A 424 -14.98 -18.62 -2.06
N MET A 425 -14.45 -18.53 -3.29
CA MET A 425 -14.64 -19.52 -4.36
C MET A 425 -13.50 -20.55 -4.42
N ALA A 426 -12.48 -20.43 -3.57
CA ALA A 426 -11.25 -21.21 -3.69
C ALA A 426 -11.49 -22.73 -3.73
N GLY A 427 -12.38 -23.25 -2.88
CA GLY A 427 -12.69 -24.69 -2.85
C GLY A 427 -13.28 -25.21 -4.16
N GLU A 428 -14.22 -24.46 -4.73
CA GLU A 428 -14.87 -24.83 -6.00
C GLU A 428 -13.92 -24.73 -7.19
N LEU A 429 -13.11 -23.66 -7.24
CA LEU A 429 -12.14 -23.45 -8.32
C LEU A 429 -11.06 -24.54 -8.34
N ILE A 430 -10.58 -24.98 -7.17
CA ILE A 430 -9.59 -26.07 -7.07
C ILE A 430 -10.17 -27.36 -7.61
N GLY A 431 -11.42 -27.68 -7.28
CA GLY A 431 -12.12 -28.87 -7.81
C GLY A 431 -12.36 -28.78 -9.31
N ALA A 432 -12.86 -27.64 -9.79
CA ALA A 432 -13.21 -27.43 -11.20
C ALA A 432 -12.00 -27.40 -12.14
N LEU A 433 -10.86 -26.84 -11.69
CA LEU A 433 -9.65 -26.70 -12.51
C LEU A 433 -8.62 -27.82 -12.28
N GLY A 434 -8.93 -28.79 -11.43
CA GLY A 434 -8.06 -29.97 -11.23
C GLY A 434 -6.82 -29.73 -10.38
N GLY A 435 -6.84 -28.74 -9.50
CA GLY A 435 -5.81 -28.53 -8.49
C GLY A 435 -5.28 -27.11 -8.34
N LEU A 436 -4.52 -26.90 -7.28
CA LEU A 436 -3.94 -25.60 -6.89
C LEU A 436 -3.08 -24.95 -7.98
N ALA A 437 -2.29 -25.77 -8.69
CA ALA A 437 -1.41 -25.27 -9.75
C ALA A 437 -2.19 -24.62 -10.89
N HIS A 438 -3.27 -25.28 -11.35
CA HIS A 438 -4.10 -24.77 -12.44
C HIS A 438 -4.84 -23.51 -12.04
N VAL A 439 -5.32 -23.41 -10.79
CA VAL A 439 -5.94 -22.21 -10.25
C VAL A 439 -4.95 -21.05 -10.26
N ALA A 440 -3.74 -21.25 -9.72
CA ALA A 440 -2.71 -20.21 -9.66
C ALA A 440 -2.29 -19.73 -11.06
N LEU A 441 -2.17 -20.64 -12.03
CA LEU A 441 -1.85 -20.30 -13.41
C LEU A 441 -2.98 -19.50 -14.08
N ALA A 442 -4.24 -19.89 -13.88
CA ALA A 442 -5.37 -19.14 -14.38
C ALA A 442 -5.40 -17.71 -13.82
N PHE A 443 -5.14 -17.55 -12.52
CA PHE A 443 -5.04 -16.24 -11.91
C PHE A 443 -3.83 -15.44 -12.39
N SER A 444 -2.74 -16.06 -12.83
CA SER A 444 -1.56 -15.33 -13.30
C SER A 444 -1.83 -14.48 -14.55
N VAL A 445 -2.82 -14.84 -15.35
CA VAL A 445 -3.24 -14.07 -16.54
C VAL A 445 -3.67 -12.65 -16.15
N ILE A 446 -4.10 -12.41 -14.90
CA ILE A 446 -4.48 -11.07 -14.42
C ILE A 446 -3.30 -10.07 -14.52
N TYR A 447 -2.04 -10.52 -14.46
CA TYR A 447 -0.87 -9.65 -14.63
C TYR A 447 -0.77 -9.05 -16.03
N VAL A 448 -1.39 -9.64 -17.04
CA VAL A 448 -1.48 -9.08 -18.38
C VAL A 448 -2.21 -7.74 -18.37
N ILE A 449 -3.23 -7.57 -17.51
CA ILE A 449 -3.92 -6.27 -17.36
C ILE A 449 -2.92 -5.20 -16.94
N GLY A 450 -2.09 -5.48 -15.93
CA GLY A 450 -1.06 -4.56 -15.47
C GLY A 450 -0.04 -4.22 -16.56
N LEU A 451 0.39 -5.22 -17.35
CA LEU A 451 1.31 -5.04 -18.48
C LEU A 451 0.73 -4.13 -19.57
N VAL A 452 -0.54 -4.33 -19.92
CA VAL A 452 -1.24 -3.51 -20.91
C VAL A 452 -1.45 -2.08 -20.41
N VAL A 453 -1.74 -1.90 -19.13
CA VAL A 453 -2.04 -0.58 -18.54
C VAL A 453 -0.77 0.24 -18.27
N ALA A 454 0.34 -0.39 -17.87
CA ALA A 454 1.56 0.30 -17.46
C ALA A 454 2.11 1.33 -18.49
N PRO A 455 2.11 1.09 -19.80
CA PRO A 455 2.55 2.08 -20.79
C PRO A 455 1.71 3.35 -20.85
N PHE A 456 0.43 3.28 -20.48
CA PHE A 456 -0.51 4.41 -20.49
C PHE A 456 -0.45 5.27 -19.24
N MET A 457 0.28 4.82 -18.21
CA MET A 457 0.49 5.59 -16.98
C MET A 457 1.47 6.76 -17.24
N PRO A 458 1.34 7.92 -16.55
CA PRO A 458 2.31 9.00 -16.66
C PRO A 458 3.68 8.61 -16.11
N GLU A 459 4.77 9.10 -16.70
CA GLU A 459 6.09 8.97 -16.08
C GLU A 459 6.33 10.14 -15.14
N THR A 460 6.57 9.83 -13.86
CA THR A 460 6.69 10.84 -12.79
C THR A 460 8.08 10.89 -12.15
N LYS A 461 9.04 10.13 -12.69
CA LYS A 461 10.41 10.10 -12.18
C LYS A 461 11.00 11.51 -12.07
N GLY A 462 11.44 11.89 -10.87
CA GLY A 462 12.07 13.19 -10.62
C GLY A 462 11.12 14.39 -10.57
N GLN A 463 9.81 14.17 -10.74
CA GLN A 463 8.83 15.26 -10.68
C GLN A 463 8.43 15.56 -9.22
N PRO A 464 8.15 16.85 -8.90
CA PRO A 464 7.55 17.20 -7.61
C PRO A 464 6.14 16.62 -7.49
N LEU A 465 5.66 16.48 -6.25
CA LEU A 465 4.27 16.06 -6.03
C LEU A 465 3.30 17.10 -6.60
N PRO A 466 2.19 16.66 -7.22
CA PRO A 466 1.08 17.54 -7.59
C PRO A 466 0.55 18.28 -6.36
N GLN A 467 0.31 19.59 -6.51
CA GLN A 467 -0.16 20.48 -5.43
C GLN A 467 -1.68 20.47 -5.32
#